data_14128d1dd4263cdd3b9811571c590df4
#
_entry.id   14128d1dd4263cdd3b9811571c590df4
#
_cell.length_a   1.000
_cell.length_b   1.000
_cell.length_c   1.000
_cell.angle_alpha   90.00
_cell.angle_beta   90.00
_cell.angle_gamma   90.00
#
_symmetry.space_group_name_H-M   'P 1'
#
loop_
_entity.id
_entity.type
_entity.pdbx_description
1 polymer ?
#
loop_
_entity_poly.entity_id
_entity_poly.type
_entity_poly.pdbx_seq_one_letter_code
_entity_poly.pdbx_strand_id
1 'polypeptide(L)'
;SIANIHEALFSKLNSILGDIPEERWAKTTWAELFQFGLQNYIKSIRDVIRYTNVFLLKYELLKDETDPVDLLGLTALQVFEPSLYSKLPSYKDILCGADHSYSYERQKADEEKVKKSVSLLMPNDGTITNEDAANKILGILFPRTKTATGISYSIGRSYSHRDFIINNN
;
A
#
# COMPACT_ATOMS: atom_id res chain seq x y z
N SER A 1 13.36 -19.85 -9.54
CA SER A 1 12.04 -19.54 -10.11
C SER A 1 11.37 -18.42 -9.31
N ILE A 2 10.36 -17.82 -9.86
CA ILE A 2 9.60 -16.74 -9.18
C ILE A 2 8.94 -17.27 -7.89
N ALA A 3 8.50 -18.51 -7.88
CA ALA A 3 7.93 -19.15 -6.69
C ALA A 3 8.94 -19.20 -5.53
N ASN A 4 10.20 -19.51 -5.80
CA ASN A 4 11.26 -19.53 -4.80
C ASN A 4 11.58 -18.13 -4.27
N ILE A 5 11.47 -17.11 -5.12
CA ILE A 5 11.67 -15.72 -4.72
C ILE A 5 10.55 -15.28 -3.77
N HIS A 6 9.29 -15.61 -4.08
CA HIS A 6 8.14 -15.30 -3.22
C HIS A 6 8.23 -16.08 -1.90
N GLU A 7 8.65 -17.33 -1.91
CA GLU A 7 8.86 -18.12 -0.69
C GLU A 7 9.93 -17.46 0.21
N ALA A 8 11.03 -17.01 -0.38
CA ALA A 8 12.06 -16.28 0.36
C ALA A 8 11.52 -14.98 0.96
N LEU A 9 10.69 -14.25 0.23
CA LEU A 9 10.03 -13.04 0.73
C LEU A 9 9.16 -13.37 1.96
N PHE A 10 8.28 -14.35 1.84
CA PHE A 10 7.36 -14.72 2.93
C PHE A 10 8.11 -15.22 4.16
N SER A 11 9.15 -16.01 3.97
CA SER A 11 10.01 -16.49 5.07
C SER A 11 10.64 -15.33 5.83
N LYS A 12 11.21 -14.35 5.12
CA LYS A 12 11.80 -13.16 5.73
C LYS A 12 10.75 -12.28 6.44
N LEU A 13 9.61 -12.06 5.82
CA LEU A 13 8.53 -11.29 6.43
C LEU A 13 7.99 -11.96 7.69
N ASN A 14 7.78 -13.27 7.67
CA ASN A 14 7.37 -14.01 8.86
C ASN A 14 8.38 -13.90 9.99
N SER A 15 9.66 -13.93 9.68
CA SER A 15 10.73 -13.73 10.67
C SER A 15 10.71 -12.33 11.29
N ILE A 16 10.48 -11.30 10.49
CA ILE A 16 10.42 -9.91 10.96
C ILE A 16 9.16 -9.66 11.80
N LEU A 17 8.02 -10.10 11.31
CA LEU A 17 6.72 -9.85 11.92
C LEU A 17 6.51 -10.64 13.21
N GLY A 18 7.09 -11.85 13.31
CA GLY A 18 6.94 -12.71 14.48
C GLY A 18 5.47 -13.06 14.75
N ASP A 19 5.11 -13.15 16.02
CA ASP A 19 3.76 -13.48 16.45
C ASP A 19 2.89 -12.21 16.51
N ILE A 20 2.28 -11.85 15.40
CA ILE A 20 1.31 -10.75 15.39
C ILE A 20 -0.07 -11.31 15.81
N PRO A 21 -0.77 -10.65 16.75
CA PRO A 21 -2.14 -11.00 17.07
C PRO A 21 -3.02 -10.99 15.83
N GLU A 22 -3.91 -11.98 15.73
CA GLU A 22 -4.81 -12.15 14.59
C GLU A 22 -5.58 -10.88 14.26
N GLU A 23 -6.04 -10.16 15.29
CA GLU A 23 -6.77 -8.90 15.15
C GLU A 23 -5.95 -7.75 14.56
N ARG A 24 -4.63 -7.86 14.54
CA ARG A 24 -3.73 -6.86 13.96
C ARG A 24 -3.27 -7.15 12.54
N TRP A 25 -3.67 -8.29 11.97
CA TRP A 25 -3.23 -8.69 10.63
C TRP A 25 -4.36 -8.64 9.60
N ALA A 26 -4.32 -7.66 8.69
CA ALA A 26 -5.29 -7.47 7.61
C ALA A 26 -5.11 -8.50 6.50
N LYS A 27 -5.50 -9.74 6.75
CA LYS A 27 -5.29 -10.86 5.82
C LYS A 27 -5.76 -10.58 4.40
N THR A 28 -6.96 -10.04 4.25
CA THR A 28 -7.53 -9.75 2.93
C THR A 28 -6.81 -8.58 2.26
N THR A 29 -6.48 -7.54 3.03
CA THR A 29 -5.72 -6.40 2.53
C THR A 29 -4.31 -6.81 2.11
N TRP A 30 -3.65 -7.66 2.91
CA TRP A 30 -2.35 -8.21 2.56
C TRP A 30 -2.41 -9.01 1.26
N ALA A 31 -3.40 -9.88 1.10
CA ALA A 31 -3.56 -10.67 -0.11
C ALA A 31 -3.69 -9.77 -1.35
N GLU A 32 -4.44 -8.69 -1.29
CA GLU A 32 -4.56 -7.72 -2.38
C GLU A 32 -3.27 -6.94 -2.61
N LEU A 33 -2.66 -6.47 -1.54
CA LEU A 33 -1.38 -5.74 -1.62
C LEU A 33 -0.33 -6.60 -2.32
N PHE A 34 -0.21 -7.86 -1.94
CA PHE A 34 0.74 -8.76 -2.55
C PHE A 34 0.37 -9.10 -3.99
N GLN A 35 -0.85 -9.57 -4.21
CA GLN A 35 -1.28 -10.10 -5.52
C GLN A 35 -1.28 -9.03 -6.60
N PHE A 36 -1.77 -7.83 -6.32
CA PHE A 36 -1.94 -6.77 -7.32
C PHE A 36 -0.88 -5.67 -7.24
N GLY A 37 -0.09 -5.66 -6.20
CA GLY A 37 0.93 -4.64 -5.99
C GLY A 37 2.33 -5.22 -5.88
N LEU A 38 2.71 -5.65 -4.69
CA LEU A 38 4.09 -5.97 -4.33
C LEU A 38 4.76 -7.02 -5.22
N GLN A 39 4.07 -8.10 -5.57
CA GLN A 39 4.67 -9.16 -6.38
C GLN A 39 5.16 -8.67 -7.75
N ASN A 40 4.58 -7.60 -8.27
CA ASN A 40 4.99 -7.04 -9.55
C ASN A 40 6.36 -6.36 -9.49
N TYR A 41 6.82 -6.02 -8.30
CA TYR A 41 8.14 -5.44 -8.07
C TYR A 41 9.21 -6.45 -7.65
N ILE A 42 8.81 -7.55 -7.02
CA ILE A 42 9.73 -8.56 -6.48
C ILE A 42 10.08 -9.56 -7.59
N LYS A 43 11.17 -9.32 -8.28
CA LYS A 43 11.62 -10.14 -9.43
C LYS A 43 12.89 -10.94 -9.15
N SER A 44 13.59 -10.63 -8.07
CA SER A 44 14.87 -11.22 -7.73
C SER A 44 15.06 -11.34 -6.22
N ILE A 45 16.01 -12.17 -5.80
CA ILE A 45 16.43 -12.23 -4.38
C ILE A 45 16.97 -10.87 -3.91
N ARG A 46 17.61 -10.12 -4.79
CA ARG A 46 18.06 -8.76 -4.47
C ARG A 46 16.89 -7.84 -4.10
N ASP A 47 15.78 -7.95 -4.80
CA ASP A 47 14.57 -7.16 -4.47
C ASP A 47 14.01 -7.57 -3.11
N VAL A 48 13.98 -8.87 -2.82
CA VAL A 48 13.57 -9.40 -1.51
C VAL A 48 14.43 -8.78 -0.40
N ILE A 49 15.75 -8.81 -0.56
CA ILE A 49 16.67 -8.29 0.45
C ILE A 49 16.49 -6.79 0.64
N ARG A 50 16.45 -6.02 -0.43
CA ARG A 50 16.24 -4.56 -0.38
C ARG A 50 14.93 -4.21 0.34
N TYR A 51 13.86 -4.84 -0.07
CA TYR A 51 12.53 -4.61 0.48
C TYR A 51 12.45 -4.97 1.96
N THR A 52 12.88 -6.16 2.32
CA THR A 52 12.79 -6.65 3.71
C THR A 52 13.72 -5.89 4.66
N ASN A 53 14.88 -5.43 4.21
CA ASN A 53 15.76 -4.60 5.04
C ASN A 53 15.12 -3.25 5.38
N VAL A 54 14.51 -2.59 4.39
CA VAL A 54 13.82 -1.32 4.63
C VAL A 54 12.58 -1.54 5.52
N PHE A 55 11.83 -2.61 5.25
CA PHE A 55 10.67 -2.95 6.07
C PHE A 55 11.04 -3.23 7.53
N LEU A 56 12.12 -3.97 7.77
CA LEU A 56 12.60 -4.26 9.13
C LEU A 56 12.83 -2.98 9.94
N LEU A 57 13.51 -2.01 9.35
CA LEU A 57 13.77 -0.72 10.02
C LEU A 57 12.48 0.03 10.33
N LYS A 58 11.56 0.12 9.38
CA LYS A 58 10.26 0.77 9.61
C LYS A 58 9.45 0.05 10.69
N TYR A 59 9.42 -1.26 10.63
CA TYR A 59 8.64 -2.07 11.55
C TYR A 59 9.14 -1.92 12.99
N GLU A 60 10.45 -1.97 13.19
CA GLU A 60 11.06 -1.78 14.52
C GLU A 60 10.71 -0.40 15.12
N LEU A 61 10.63 0.63 14.29
CA LEU A 61 10.34 1.98 14.74
C LEU A 61 8.84 2.25 14.95
N LEU A 62 7.96 1.64 14.15
CA LEU A 62 6.56 2.04 14.01
C LEU A 62 5.54 0.95 14.35
N LYS A 63 5.97 -0.26 14.71
CA LYS A 63 5.09 -1.42 14.91
C LYS A 63 3.97 -1.21 15.92
N ASP A 64 4.21 -0.40 16.95
CA ASP A 64 3.23 -0.16 18.01
C ASP A 64 2.18 0.89 17.64
N GLU A 65 2.45 1.69 16.62
CA GLU A 65 1.63 2.85 16.25
C GLU A 65 0.95 2.67 14.87
N THR A 66 1.40 1.72 14.06
CA THR A 66 1.00 1.63 12.66
C THR A 66 0.57 0.21 12.30
N ASP A 67 -0.40 0.11 11.42
CA ASP A 67 -0.83 -1.16 10.84
C ASP A 67 0.30 -1.81 10.04
N PRO A 68 0.62 -3.10 10.28
CA PRO A 68 1.71 -3.79 9.59
C PRO A 68 1.53 -3.85 8.06
N VAL A 69 0.32 -4.02 7.59
CA VAL A 69 0.04 -4.09 6.14
C VAL A 69 0.22 -2.72 5.48
N ASP A 70 -0.17 -1.65 6.16
CA ASP A 70 0.10 -0.29 5.68
C ASP A 70 1.61 -0.03 5.59
N LEU A 71 2.39 -0.48 6.58
CA LEU A 71 3.85 -0.39 6.52
C LEU A 71 4.45 -1.18 5.35
N LEU A 72 3.93 -2.37 5.07
CA LEU A 72 4.35 -3.17 3.93
C LEU A 72 4.09 -2.45 2.60
N GLY A 73 2.93 -1.81 2.48
CA GLY A 73 2.59 -1.00 1.30
C GLY A 73 3.46 0.24 1.15
N LEU A 74 3.66 0.99 2.22
CA LEU A 74 4.55 2.17 2.22
C LEU A 74 5.98 1.80 1.88
N THR A 75 6.46 0.69 2.40
CA THR A 75 7.81 0.19 2.10
C THR A 75 7.94 -0.16 0.62
N ALA A 76 6.92 -0.77 0.01
CA ALA A 76 6.91 -1.07 -1.41
C ALA A 76 7.08 0.20 -2.25
N LEU A 77 6.34 1.26 -1.94
CA LEU A 77 6.48 2.54 -2.63
C LEU A 77 7.85 3.17 -2.39
N GLN A 78 8.36 3.12 -1.17
CA GLN A 78 9.67 3.67 -0.86
C GLN A 78 10.79 3.00 -1.66
N VAL A 79 10.76 1.69 -1.78
CA VAL A 79 11.85 0.91 -2.42
C VAL A 79 11.71 0.92 -3.94
N PHE A 80 10.48 0.79 -4.47
CA PHE A 80 10.25 0.55 -5.90
C PHE A 80 9.71 1.75 -6.67
N GLU A 81 9.07 2.69 -5.99
CA GLU A 81 8.54 3.93 -6.57
C GLU A 81 9.00 5.16 -5.75
N PRO A 82 10.31 5.39 -5.63
CA PRO A 82 10.83 6.43 -4.74
C PRO A 82 10.38 7.85 -5.14
N SER A 83 10.16 8.10 -6.41
CA SER A 83 9.63 9.36 -6.90
C SER A 83 8.23 9.65 -6.35
N LEU A 84 7.34 8.64 -6.39
CA LEU A 84 6.01 8.73 -5.80
C LEU A 84 6.08 8.88 -4.28
N TYR A 85 6.85 8.03 -3.63
CA TYR A 85 6.98 8.01 -2.17
C TYR A 85 7.43 9.37 -1.61
N SER A 86 8.41 9.99 -2.23
CA SER A 86 8.95 11.29 -1.78
C SER A 86 7.95 12.43 -1.83
N LYS A 87 6.93 12.33 -2.69
CA LYS A 87 5.88 13.35 -2.85
C LYS A 87 4.72 13.17 -1.87
N LEU A 88 4.53 11.98 -1.27
CA LEU A 88 3.37 11.68 -0.43
C LEU A 88 3.14 12.71 0.69
N PRO A 89 4.17 13.16 1.44
CA PRO A 89 3.95 14.12 2.50
C PRO A 89 3.30 15.44 2.05
N SER A 90 3.61 15.88 0.84
CA SER A 90 3.03 17.12 0.27
C SER A 90 1.54 17.01 -0.06
N TYR A 91 1.02 15.78 -0.15
CA TYR A 91 -0.38 15.50 -0.48
C TYR A 91 -1.15 14.89 0.70
N LYS A 92 -0.58 14.94 1.90
CA LYS A 92 -1.16 14.31 3.10
C LYS A 92 -2.61 14.70 3.33
N ASP A 93 -2.93 15.97 3.29
CA ASP A 93 -4.28 16.47 3.63
C ASP A 93 -5.33 15.97 2.63
N ILE A 94 -4.96 15.88 1.37
CA ILE A 94 -5.85 15.39 0.31
C ILE A 94 -5.99 13.86 0.37
N LEU A 95 -4.90 13.14 0.62
CA LEU A 95 -4.90 11.68 0.65
C LEU A 95 -5.57 11.11 1.91
N CYS A 96 -5.39 11.77 3.05
CA CYS A 96 -5.87 11.32 4.36
C CYS A 96 -7.12 12.07 4.83
N GLY A 97 -7.67 12.97 4.03
CA GLY A 97 -8.83 13.78 4.40
C GLY A 97 -10.03 12.91 4.78
N ALA A 98 -10.78 13.35 5.81
CA ALA A 98 -11.94 12.64 6.28
C ALA A 98 -13.09 12.77 5.26
N ASP A 99 -13.83 11.68 5.07
CA ASP A 99 -15.14 11.73 4.41
C ASP A 99 -16.13 12.43 5.33
N HIS A 100 -16.28 13.71 5.13
CA HIS A 100 -17.39 14.44 5.72
C HIS A 100 -18.61 14.29 4.80
N SER A 101 -19.80 14.20 5.38
CA SER A 101 -21.04 14.19 4.63
C SER A 101 -21.28 15.58 4.00
N TYR A 102 -20.64 15.79 2.86
CA TYR A 102 -20.82 17.00 2.06
C TYR A 102 -22.00 16.88 1.12
N SER A 103 -22.46 18.02 0.61
CA SER A 103 -23.32 18.05 -0.56
C SER A 103 -22.66 17.30 -1.74
N TYR A 104 -23.48 16.78 -2.64
CA TYR A 104 -23.00 16.07 -3.85
C TYR A 104 -21.98 16.90 -4.64
N GLU A 105 -22.17 18.20 -4.74
CA GLU A 105 -21.27 19.11 -5.44
C GLU A 105 -19.90 19.20 -4.78
N ARG A 106 -19.82 19.21 -3.44
CA ARG A 106 -18.56 19.20 -2.71
C ARG A 106 -17.84 17.86 -2.83
N GLN A 107 -18.56 16.75 -2.78
CA GLN A 107 -17.97 15.44 -2.99
C GLN A 107 -17.34 15.34 -4.38
N LYS A 108 -18.04 15.83 -5.41
CA LYS A 108 -17.52 15.83 -6.78
C LYS A 108 -16.29 16.72 -6.93
N ALA A 109 -16.27 17.89 -6.28
CA ALA A 109 -15.11 18.79 -6.28
C ALA A 109 -13.92 18.15 -5.57
N ASP A 110 -14.13 17.43 -4.47
CA ASP A 110 -13.08 16.73 -3.75
C ASP A 110 -12.54 15.55 -4.57
N GLU A 111 -13.37 14.78 -5.24
CA GLU A 111 -12.98 13.72 -6.15
C GLU A 111 -12.09 14.24 -7.27
N GLU A 112 -12.41 15.38 -7.87
CA GLU A 112 -11.60 16.02 -8.91
C GLU A 112 -10.23 16.47 -8.37
N LYS A 113 -10.18 17.00 -7.14
CA LYS A 113 -8.91 17.35 -6.49
C LYS A 113 -8.04 16.12 -6.24
N VAL A 114 -8.63 15.04 -5.75
CA VAL A 114 -7.91 13.78 -5.52
C VAL A 114 -7.39 13.24 -6.84
N LYS A 115 -8.22 13.21 -7.88
CA LYS A 115 -7.83 12.76 -9.21
C LYS A 115 -6.66 13.56 -9.79
N LYS A 116 -6.71 14.88 -9.66
CA LYS A 116 -5.62 15.75 -10.07
C LYS A 116 -4.34 15.49 -9.29
N SER A 117 -4.46 15.29 -7.98
CA SER A 117 -3.31 14.99 -7.12
C SER A 117 -2.68 13.65 -7.48
N VAL A 118 -3.47 12.62 -7.75
CA VAL A 118 -2.97 11.32 -8.21
C VAL A 118 -2.21 11.46 -9.54
N SER A 119 -2.70 12.26 -10.45
CA SER A 119 -2.02 12.53 -11.72
C SER A 119 -0.66 13.23 -11.53
N LEU A 120 -0.56 14.11 -10.53
CA LEU A 120 0.71 14.76 -10.20
C LEU A 120 1.68 13.84 -9.45
N LEU A 121 1.16 12.95 -8.61
CA LEU A 121 1.94 11.93 -7.91
C LEU A 121 2.51 10.88 -8.87
N MET A 122 1.74 10.52 -9.88
CA MET A 122 2.10 9.51 -10.89
C MET A 122 2.01 10.10 -12.30
N PRO A 123 2.93 11.00 -12.65
CA PRO A 123 2.94 11.59 -14.00
C PRO A 123 3.33 10.54 -15.04
N ASN A 124 2.78 10.70 -16.25
CA ASN A 124 3.10 9.84 -17.38
C ASN A 124 4.39 10.30 -18.09
N ASP A 125 5.49 10.30 -17.35
CA ASP A 125 6.81 10.80 -17.81
C ASP A 125 7.92 9.75 -17.68
N GLY A 126 7.57 8.51 -17.38
CA GLY A 126 8.52 7.41 -17.21
C GLY A 126 9.16 7.30 -15.83
N THR A 127 8.82 8.17 -14.88
CA THR A 127 9.38 8.09 -13.51
C THR A 127 8.73 7.00 -12.68
N ILE A 128 7.51 6.59 -12.99
CA ILE A 128 6.81 5.48 -12.34
C ILE A 128 7.16 4.18 -13.03
N THR A 129 7.70 3.23 -12.28
CA THR A 129 8.17 1.95 -12.81
C THR A 129 7.03 1.04 -13.22
N ASN A 130 5.98 0.94 -12.39
CA ASN A 130 4.80 0.13 -12.66
C ASN A 130 3.55 0.89 -12.20
N GLU A 131 2.86 1.52 -13.14
CA GLU A 131 1.72 2.38 -12.86
C GLU A 131 0.55 1.60 -12.23
N ASP A 132 0.22 0.42 -12.75
CA ASP A 132 -0.88 -0.40 -12.23
C ASP A 132 -0.63 -0.85 -10.79
N ALA A 133 0.57 -1.35 -10.51
CA ALA A 133 0.95 -1.78 -9.17
C ALA A 133 1.00 -0.59 -8.19
N ALA A 134 1.57 0.54 -8.62
CA ALA A 134 1.63 1.75 -7.81
C ALA A 134 0.24 2.30 -7.47
N ASN A 135 -0.66 2.35 -8.46
CA ASN A 135 -2.05 2.73 -8.26
C ASN A 135 -2.76 1.82 -7.25
N LYS A 136 -2.54 0.52 -7.35
CA LYS A 136 -3.16 -0.45 -6.43
C LYS A 136 -2.67 -0.23 -5.00
N ILE A 137 -1.38 -0.10 -4.82
CA ILE A 137 -0.79 0.15 -3.49
C ILE A 137 -1.28 1.48 -2.92
N LEU A 138 -1.27 2.53 -3.73
CA LEU A 138 -1.76 3.85 -3.32
C LEU A 138 -3.23 3.79 -2.88
N GLY A 139 -4.07 3.06 -3.63
CA GLY A 139 -5.48 2.88 -3.29
C GLY A 139 -5.72 2.08 -2.02
N ILE A 140 -4.83 1.13 -1.68
CA ILE A 140 -4.88 0.38 -0.42
C ILE A 140 -4.52 1.29 0.76
N LEU A 141 -3.45 2.08 0.61
CA LEU A 141 -2.99 3.01 1.64
C LEU A 141 -3.93 4.19 1.84
N PHE A 142 -4.43 4.72 0.74
CA PHE A 142 -5.28 5.91 0.70
C PHE A 142 -6.55 5.63 -0.10
N PRO A 143 -7.60 5.07 0.53
CA PRO A 143 -8.80 4.59 -0.17
C PRO A 143 -9.53 5.63 -1.01
N ARG A 144 -9.38 6.91 -0.70
CA ARG A 144 -9.97 8.01 -1.52
C ARG A 144 -9.45 8.01 -2.95
N THR A 145 -8.23 7.52 -3.17
CA THR A 145 -7.62 7.49 -4.50
C THR A 145 -8.26 6.46 -5.42
N LYS A 146 -8.91 5.43 -4.88
CA LYS A 146 -9.58 4.39 -5.68
C LYS A 146 -10.70 4.96 -6.54
N THR A 147 -11.51 5.85 -5.99
CA THR A 147 -12.61 6.50 -6.71
C THR A 147 -12.06 7.36 -7.86
N ALA A 148 -10.96 8.06 -7.60
CA ALA A 148 -10.33 8.95 -8.57
C ALA A 148 -9.68 8.20 -9.75
N THR A 149 -9.25 6.96 -9.55
CA THR A 149 -8.61 6.15 -10.60
C THR A 149 -9.56 5.23 -11.34
N GLY A 150 -10.87 5.25 -11.01
CA GLY A 150 -11.85 4.37 -11.63
C GLY A 150 -11.72 2.90 -11.21
N ILE A 151 -10.91 2.61 -10.22
CA ILE A 151 -10.79 1.26 -9.66
C ILE A 151 -12.04 1.01 -8.81
N SER A 152 -12.82 0.02 -9.22
CA SER A 152 -14.06 -0.36 -8.55
C SER A 152 -13.82 -0.76 -7.10
N TYR A 153 -14.57 -0.14 -6.19
CA TYR A 153 -14.64 -0.56 -4.80
C TYR A 153 -15.38 -1.89 -4.68
N SER A 154 -14.78 -2.87 -4.01
CA SER A 154 -15.60 -3.85 -3.34
C SER A 154 -16.18 -3.20 -2.09
N ILE A 155 -17.46 -2.91 -2.13
CA ILE A 155 -18.24 -2.34 -1.04
C ILE A 155 -18.03 -3.22 0.21
N GLY A 156 -17.59 -2.64 1.32
CA GLY A 156 -17.58 -3.32 2.61
C GLY A 156 -16.27 -3.35 3.39
N ARG A 157 -15.25 -2.61 2.99
CA ARG A 157 -14.04 -2.49 3.79
C ARG A 157 -14.02 -1.23 4.62
N SER A 158 -14.53 -1.36 5.82
CA SER A 158 -14.18 -0.46 6.89
C SER A 158 -12.78 -0.83 7.40
N TYR A 159 -11.91 0.14 7.57
CA TYR A 159 -10.61 -0.04 8.25
C TYR A 159 -10.73 -0.64 9.65
N SER A 160 -11.93 -0.61 10.24
CA SER A 160 -12.23 -1.12 11.58
C SER A 160 -12.45 -2.63 11.66
N HIS A 161 -12.55 -3.33 10.54
CA HIS A 161 -12.82 -4.78 10.50
C HIS A 161 -11.73 -5.51 9.73
N ARG A 162 -10.54 -5.48 10.30
CA ARG A 162 -9.41 -6.19 9.75
C ARG A 162 -9.30 -7.53 10.45
N ASP A 163 -9.72 -8.60 9.77
CA ASP A 163 -9.46 -9.97 10.21
C ASP A 163 -8.03 -10.34 9.88
N PHE A 164 -7.29 -10.78 10.87
CA PHE A 164 -5.86 -10.88 10.78
C PHE A 164 -5.29 -12.23 11.12
N ILE A 165 -4.68 -12.85 10.13
CA ILE A 165 -3.73 -13.92 10.34
C ILE A 165 -2.62 -13.72 9.32
N ILE A 166 -1.37 -13.67 9.78
CA ILE A 166 -0.26 -13.94 8.88
C ILE A 166 -0.39 -15.39 8.50
N ASN A 167 -0.83 -15.62 7.28
CA ASN A 167 -0.93 -16.94 6.78
C ASN A 167 0.48 -17.43 6.46
N ASN A 168 1.00 -18.28 7.34
CA ASN A 168 2.32 -18.85 7.20
C ASN A 168 2.38 -20.00 6.18
N ASN A 169 1.33 -20.16 5.41
CA ASN A 169 1.27 -21.18 4.39
C ASN A 169 1.52 -20.63 3.00
#